data_6526072686b3115170b82ac0211892ff
#
_entry.id   6526072686b3115170b82ac0211892ff
#
_cell.length_a   1.000
_cell.length_b   1.000
_cell.length_c   1.000
_cell.angle_alpha   90.00
_cell.angle_beta   90.00
_cell.angle_gamma   90.00
#
_symmetry.space_group_name_H-M   'P 1'
#
loop_
_entity.id
_entity.type
_entity.pdbx_description
1 polymer ?
#
loop_
_entity_poly.entity_id
_entity_poly.type
_entity_poly.pdbx_seq_one_letter_code
_entity_poly.pdbx_strand_id
1 'polypeptide(L)'
;MRLLEVHLPADDRFDTVIRAVKAADPIDYYVQNTERKDRKLISVFIREGTGQSLIDNIQTALETCDDFRITVLPVEATAPNIEEATDQKAQKQIQATREEIYSDVSTGARLDRDFVIMVVLSTIVAAIGLNSDGIAAVIGAMVIAPLLGPVLGFSMGAALGDFKLLKRASVTLASGIGIALLCAWLLSFVLQIDLQSRELMSRAEVRLDGLALAMAAGGAAALSLTRGQASALVGVMVAAALLPPGAALGLFVGTGHWTLAMRAGLLL
;
A
#
# COMPACT_ATOMS: atom_id res chain seq x y z
N MET A 1 -5.82 8.85 15.59
CA MET A 1 -5.46 8.98 17.04
C MET A 1 -5.20 7.62 17.64
N ARG A 2 -4.28 7.48 18.61
CA ARG A 2 -3.97 6.20 19.27
C ARG A 2 -3.95 6.38 20.78
N LEU A 3 -4.36 5.34 21.50
CA LEU A 3 -4.23 5.22 22.95
C LEU A 3 -3.03 4.32 23.24
N LEU A 4 -2.06 4.84 23.95
CA LEU A 4 -0.91 4.09 24.45
C LEU A 4 -1.14 3.78 25.93
N GLU A 5 -1.20 2.51 26.26
CA GLU A 5 -1.30 2.03 27.65
C GLU A 5 0.03 1.43 28.09
N VAL A 6 0.60 2.01 29.15
CA VAL A 6 1.87 1.56 29.72
C VAL A 6 1.61 0.99 31.10
N HIS A 7 1.77 -0.32 31.24
CA HIS A 7 1.73 -1.03 32.52
C HIS A 7 3.16 -1.14 33.06
N LEU A 8 3.41 -0.64 34.25
CA LEU A 8 4.73 -0.67 34.87
C LEU A 8 4.62 -0.83 36.40
N PRO A 9 5.71 -1.29 37.06
CA PRO A 9 5.78 -1.32 38.51
C PRO A 9 5.69 0.09 39.14
N ALA A 10 5.16 0.20 40.33
CA ALA A 10 5.05 1.45 41.08
C ALA A 10 6.36 1.76 41.80
N ASP A 11 7.45 1.96 41.04
CA ASP A 11 8.81 2.27 41.52
C ASP A 11 9.31 3.64 41.02
N ASP A 12 10.58 3.98 41.29
CA ASP A 12 11.20 5.28 40.92
C ASP A 12 11.24 5.51 39.39
N ARG A 13 11.06 4.47 38.56
CA ARG A 13 11.03 4.56 37.08
C ARG A 13 9.74 5.20 36.59
N PHE A 14 8.68 5.12 37.39
CA PHE A 14 7.41 5.79 37.07
C PHE A 14 7.59 7.27 36.76
N ASP A 15 8.38 7.99 37.56
CA ASP A 15 8.61 9.42 37.37
C ASP A 15 9.42 9.70 36.07
N THR A 16 10.29 8.77 35.69
CA THR A 16 11.05 8.88 34.43
C THR A 16 10.15 8.67 33.21
N VAL A 17 9.24 7.69 33.27
CA VAL A 17 8.25 7.48 32.21
C VAL A 17 7.29 8.67 32.09
N ILE A 18 6.82 9.23 33.21
CA ILE A 18 5.96 10.43 33.21
C ILE A 18 6.68 11.64 32.58
N ARG A 19 7.99 11.80 32.82
CA ARG A 19 8.78 12.86 32.15
C ARG A 19 8.87 12.62 30.65
N ALA A 20 9.08 11.40 30.19
CA ALA A 20 9.09 11.04 28.79
C ALA A 20 7.72 11.30 28.13
N VAL A 21 6.63 10.94 28.80
CA VAL A 21 5.26 11.20 28.35
C VAL A 21 5.01 12.70 28.19
N LYS A 22 5.35 13.51 29.22
CA LYS A 22 5.19 14.97 29.16
C LYS A 22 6.03 15.64 28.07
N ALA A 23 7.25 15.15 27.84
CA ALA A 23 8.14 15.66 26.80
C ALA A 23 7.62 15.39 25.39
N ALA A 24 6.79 14.36 25.20
CA ALA A 24 6.20 14.01 23.91
C ALA A 24 4.98 14.86 23.54
N ASP A 25 4.56 15.83 24.36
CA ASP A 25 3.39 16.71 24.15
C ASP A 25 2.13 15.90 23.76
N PRO A 26 1.67 14.96 24.63
CA PRO A 26 0.51 14.15 24.35
C PRO A 26 -0.77 15.01 24.29
N ILE A 27 -1.81 14.49 23.64
CA ILE A 27 -3.12 15.15 23.63
C ILE A 27 -3.67 15.22 25.06
N ASP A 28 -3.62 14.08 25.75
CA ASP A 28 -4.02 13.93 27.15
C ASP A 28 -3.34 12.70 27.74
N TYR A 29 -3.18 12.67 29.05
CA TYR A 29 -2.73 11.47 29.74
C TYR A 29 -3.30 11.38 31.15
N TYR A 30 -3.53 10.17 31.62
CA TYR A 30 -3.94 9.94 33.00
C TYR A 30 -3.28 8.69 33.57
N VAL A 31 -3.16 8.69 34.88
CA VAL A 31 -2.54 7.63 35.64
C VAL A 31 -3.62 6.95 36.47
N GLN A 32 -3.69 5.63 36.37
CA GLN A 32 -4.61 4.81 37.14
C GLN A 32 -3.82 3.86 38.04
N ASN A 33 -4.29 3.70 39.26
CA ASN A 33 -3.80 2.65 40.15
C ASN A 33 -4.54 1.37 39.77
N THR A 34 -3.82 0.31 39.47
CA THR A 34 -4.38 -1.00 39.24
C THR A 34 -4.80 -1.64 40.60
N GLU A 35 -5.68 -2.64 40.55
CA GLU A 35 -6.07 -3.42 41.78
C GLU A 35 -4.83 -4.02 42.47
N ARG A 36 -3.78 -4.33 41.71
CA ARG A 36 -2.46 -4.65 42.26
C ARG A 36 -1.76 -3.36 42.68
N LYS A 37 -1.61 -3.17 43.97
CA LYS A 37 -0.99 -1.96 44.58
C LYS A 37 0.47 -1.71 44.14
N ASP A 38 1.12 -2.70 43.58
CA ASP A 38 2.49 -2.71 43.09
C ASP A 38 2.64 -2.24 41.63
N ARG A 39 1.51 -1.96 40.92
CA ARG A 39 1.50 -1.59 39.52
C ARG A 39 0.69 -0.33 39.26
N LYS A 40 1.15 0.43 38.24
CA LYS A 40 0.47 1.61 37.71
C LYS A 40 0.20 1.44 36.22
N LEU A 41 -0.90 2.02 35.76
CA LEU A 41 -1.27 2.14 34.36
C LEU A 41 -1.22 3.61 33.97
N ILE A 42 -0.44 3.92 32.94
CA ILE A 42 -0.42 5.23 32.30
C ILE A 42 -1.13 5.09 30.96
N SER A 43 -2.23 5.81 30.80
CA SER A 43 -2.97 5.89 29.54
C SER A 43 -2.64 7.23 28.89
N VAL A 44 -2.12 7.22 27.66
CA VAL A 44 -1.64 8.39 26.92
C VAL A 44 -2.34 8.46 25.58
N PHE A 45 -3.05 9.56 25.33
CA PHE A 45 -3.62 9.84 24.01
C PHE A 45 -2.61 10.58 23.14
N ILE A 46 -2.26 9.96 22.02
CA ILE A 46 -1.25 10.48 21.10
C ILE A 46 -1.82 10.63 19.68
N ARG A 47 -1.24 11.58 18.93
CA ARG A 47 -1.54 11.76 17.50
C ARG A 47 -0.90 10.65 16.69
N GLU A 48 -1.45 10.39 15.52
CA GLU A 48 -0.78 9.52 14.53
C GLU A 48 0.57 10.15 14.14
N GLY A 49 1.61 9.30 14.05
CA GLY A 49 2.97 9.74 13.70
C GLY A 49 3.89 10.04 14.89
N THR A 50 3.39 10.41 16.06
CA THR A 50 4.26 10.70 17.25
C THR A 50 4.46 9.51 18.17
N GLY A 51 3.73 8.42 17.95
CA GLY A 51 3.71 7.26 18.85
C GLY A 51 5.02 6.50 18.93
N GLN A 52 5.74 6.35 17.82
CA GLN A 52 6.95 5.53 17.79
C GLN A 52 8.07 6.15 18.64
N SER A 53 8.31 7.44 18.53
CA SER A 53 9.32 8.13 19.32
C SER A 53 9.02 8.09 20.83
N LEU A 54 7.74 8.15 21.21
CA LEU A 54 7.35 7.99 22.61
C LEU A 54 7.59 6.56 23.11
N ILE A 55 7.25 5.56 22.30
CA ILE A 55 7.49 4.14 22.62
C ILE A 55 8.98 3.90 22.81
N ASP A 56 9.83 4.38 21.90
CA ASP A 56 11.27 4.22 21.96
C ASP A 56 11.86 4.88 23.22
N ASN A 57 11.38 6.09 23.57
CA ASN A 57 11.79 6.79 24.78
C ASN A 57 11.36 6.05 26.07
N ILE A 58 10.16 5.49 26.08
CA ILE A 58 9.67 4.69 27.22
C ILE A 58 10.46 3.38 27.33
N GLN A 59 10.74 2.71 26.22
CA GLN A 59 11.55 1.49 26.21
C GLN A 59 12.96 1.77 26.74
N THR A 60 13.57 2.86 26.31
CA THR A 60 14.90 3.28 26.80
C THR A 60 14.84 3.57 28.31
N ALA A 61 13.78 4.25 28.79
CA ALA A 61 13.60 4.53 30.23
C ALA A 61 13.36 3.28 31.07
N LEU A 62 12.86 2.20 30.46
CA LEU A 62 12.55 0.93 31.09
C LEU A 62 13.52 -0.21 30.71
N GLU A 63 14.66 0.09 30.07
CA GLU A 63 15.62 -0.91 29.55
C GLU A 63 16.09 -1.93 30.60
N THR A 64 16.07 -1.54 31.88
CA THR A 64 16.44 -2.40 33.02
C THR A 64 15.25 -3.07 33.70
N CYS A 65 14.04 -2.99 33.10
CA CYS A 65 12.81 -3.52 33.67
C CYS A 65 12.25 -4.63 32.78
N ASP A 66 12.21 -5.85 33.27
CA ASP A 66 11.65 -7.00 32.55
C ASP A 66 10.11 -7.08 32.66
N ASP A 67 9.50 -6.34 33.59
CA ASP A 67 8.07 -6.43 33.90
C ASP A 67 7.30 -5.16 33.53
N PHE A 68 7.37 -4.75 32.27
CA PHE A 68 6.50 -3.71 31.73
C PHE A 68 5.79 -4.19 30.46
N ARG A 69 4.67 -3.55 30.14
CA ARG A 69 3.93 -3.80 28.91
C ARG A 69 3.44 -2.50 28.32
N ILE A 70 3.70 -2.32 27.02
CA ILE A 70 3.16 -1.22 26.22
C ILE A 70 2.12 -1.81 25.28
N THR A 71 0.89 -1.30 25.34
CA THR A 71 -0.21 -1.68 24.44
C THR A 71 -0.61 -0.45 23.64
N VAL A 72 -0.71 -0.60 22.32
CA VAL A 72 -1.16 0.48 21.44
C VAL A 72 -2.53 0.11 20.87
N LEU A 73 -3.52 0.94 21.13
CA LEU A 73 -4.91 0.75 20.71
C LEU A 73 -5.30 1.85 19.72
N PRO A 74 -5.88 1.52 18.57
CA PRO A 74 -6.47 2.53 17.70
C PRO A 74 -7.73 3.12 18.37
N VAL A 75 -7.89 4.44 18.33
CA VAL A 75 -9.08 5.13 18.83
C VAL A 75 -9.84 5.70 17.63
N GLU A 76 -11.02 5.16 17.39
CA GLU A 76 -11.86 5.54 16.24
C GLU A 76 -12.59 6.87 16.47
N ALA A 77 -13.00 7.16 17.70
CA ALA A 77 -13.72 8.39 18.03
C ALA A 77 -13.54 8.78 19.51
N THR A 78 -13.56 10.10 19.79
CA THR A 78 -13.61 10.67 21.14
C THR A 78 -14.70 11.74 21.22
N ALA A 79 -15.30 11.89 22.40
CA ALA A 79 -16.24 12.97 22.67
C ALA A 79 -15.81 13.69 23.98
N PRO A 80 -15.58 15.03 23.94
CA PRO A 80 -15.63 15.91 22.77
C PRO A 80 -14.53 15.62 21.76
N ASN A 81 -14.75 15.99 20.48
CA ASN A 81 -13.73 15.84 19.43
C ASN A 81 -12.59 16.80 19.69
N ILE A 82 -11.40 16.27 19.97
CA ILE A 82 -10.22 17.05 20.38
C ILE A 82 -9.49 17.70 19.19
N GLU A 83 -9.89 17.35 17.94
CA GLU A 83 -9.21 17.80 16.71
C GLU A 83 -9.50 19.28 16.31
N GLU A 84 -10.48 19.96 16.92
CA GLU A 84 -10.88 21.31 16.50
C GLU A 84 -10.03 22.48 16.99
N ALA A 85 -8.98 22.28 17.77
CA ALA A 85 -8.14 23.35 18.26
C ALA A 85 -6.74 23.30 17.64
N THR A 86 -6.54 23.85 16.47
CA THR A 86 -5.34 24.63 16.09
C THR A 86 -5.04 24.59 14.58
N ASP A 87 -5.43 25.63 13.84
CA ASP A 87 -5.10 25.85 12.42
C ASP A 87 -3.60 25.90 12.11
N GLN A 88 -2.73 26.23 13.07
CA GLN A 88 -1.28 26.23 12.88
C GLN A 88 -0.64 24.84 13.00
N LYS A 89 -1.26 23.90 13.74
CA LYS A 89 -0.80 22.51 13.83
C LYS A 89 -1.28 21.69 12.62
N ALA A 90 -2.40 22.04 12.02
CA ALA A 90 -2.91 21.40 10.80
C ALA A 90 -1.95 21.54 9.61
N GLN A 91 -1.29 22.69 9.44
CA GLN A 91 -0.30 22.88 8.37
C GLN A 91 0.95 22.01 8.54
N LYS A 92 1.45 21.82 9.78
CA LYS A 92 2.56 20.89 10.06
C LYS A 92 2.16 19.42 9.87
N GLN A 93 0.93 19.09 10.20
CA GLN A 93 0.40 17.75 10.04
C GLN A 93 0.16 17.38 8.55
N ILE A 94 -0.28 18.35 7.74
CA ILE A 94 -0.39 18.22 6.28
C ILE A 94 0.98 18.00 5.64
N GLN A 95 2.03 18.66 6.14
CA GLN A 95 3.40 18.45 5.68
C GLN A 95 3.92 17.05 6.04
N ALA A 96 3.73 16.61 7.29
CA ALA A 96 4.11 15.26 7.74
C ALA A 96 3.37 14.16 6.95
N THR A 97 2.07 14.34 6.73
CA THR A 97 1.26 13.42 5.90
C THR A 97 1.76 13.37 4.45
N ARG A 98 2.17 14.51 3.90
CA ARG A 98 2.72 14.57 2.53
C ARG A 98 4.06 13.86 2.41
N GLU A 99 4.94 14.01 3.39
CA GLU A 99 6.23 13.33 3.45
C GLU A 99 6.06 11.81 3.67
N GLU A 100 5.11 11.41 4.49
CA GLU A 100 4.75 10.00 4.71
C GLU A 100 4.24 9.35 3.42
N ILE A 101 3.27 9.98 2.74
CA ILE A 101 2.77 9.50 1.44
C ILE A 101 3.91 9.43 0.41
N TYR A 102 4.79 10.44 0.36
CA TYR A 102 5.94 10.42 -0.54
C TYR A 102 6.90 9.26 -0.22
N SER A 103 7.16 9.01 1.06
CA SER A 103 8.01 7.91 1.51
C SER A 103 7.43 6.55 1.12
N ASP A 104 6.15 6.34 1.36
CA ASP A 104 5.45 5.10 1.04
C ASP A 104 5.43 4.84 -0.47
N VAL A 105 5.07 5.86 -1.26
CA VAL A 105 5.07 5.80 -2.72
C VAL A 105 6.48 5.56 -3.27
N SER A 106 7.48 6.26 -2.74
CA SER A 106 8.89 6.10 -3.14
C SER A 106 9.43 4.70 -2.82
N THR A 107 8.98 4.11 -1.70
CA THR A 107 9.34 2.74 -1.32
C THR A 107 8.63 1.72 -2.21
N GLY A 108 7.34 1.88 -2.43
CA GLY A 108 6.55 1.02 -3.33
C GLY A 108 6.97 1.08 -4.81
N ALA A 109 7.67 2.15 -5.22
CA ALA A 109 8.18 2.30 -6.59
C ALA A 109 9.57 1.66 -6.81
N ARG A 110 10.08 0.85 -5.86
CA ARG A 110 11.38 0.18 -5.99
C ARG A 110 11.25 -1.13 -6.75
N LEU A 111 12.25 -1.38 -7.60
CA LEU A 111 12.43 -2.69 -8.22
C LEU A 111 13.27 -3.56 -7.27
N ASP A 112 12.60 -4.41 -6.50
CA ASP A 112 13.22 -5.36 -5.59
C ASP A 112 12.91 -6.81 -5.98
N ARG A 113 13.44 -7.76 -5.23
CA ARG A 113 13.24 -9.20 -5.49
C ARG A 113 11.77 -9.60 -5.29
N ASP A 114 11.14 -9.04 -4.27
CA ASP A 114 9.74 -9.36 -3.94
C ASP A 114 8.80 -8.85 -5.04
N PHE A 115 9.06 -7.66 -5.58
CA PHE A 115 8.36 -7.13 -6.74
C PHE A 115 8.44 -8.09 -7.94
N VAL A 116 9.64 -8.56 -8.29
CA VAL A 116 9.83 -9.49 -9.41
C VAL A 116 9.10 -10.81 -9.19
N ILE A 117 9.22 -11.39 -8.00
CA ILE A 117 8.54 -12.64 -7.64
C ILE A 117 7.02 -12.47 -7.74
N MET A 118 6.49 -11.39 -7.18
CA MET A 118 5.05 -11.10 -7.20
C MET A 118 4.53 -10.88 -8.62
N VAL A 119 5.28 -10.20 -9.50
CA VAL A 119 4.92 -10.04 -10.92
C VAL A 119 4.91 -11.39 -11.63
N VAL A 120 5.88 -12.26 -11.42
CA VAL A 120 5.91 -13.59 -12.03
C VAL A 120 4.73 -14.42 -11.56
N LEU A 121 4.49 -14.51 -10.24
CA LEU A 121 3.39 -15.28 -9.67
C LEU A 121 2.03 -14.77 -10.15
N SER A 122 1.83 -13.45 -10.13
CA SER A 122 0.58 -12.86 -10.61
C SER A 122 0.36 -13.11 -12.11
N THR A 123 1.41 -13.06 -12.91
CA THR A 123 1.33 -13.34 -14.35
C THR A 123 0.97 -14.80 -14.63
N ILE A 124 1.53 -15.74 -13.87
CA ILE A 124 1.17 -17.18 -14.01
C ILE A 124 -0.32 -17.37 -13.71
N VAL A 125 -0.81 -16.80 -12.62
CA VAL A 125 -2.23 -16.91 -12.25
C VAL A 125 -3.12 -16.22 -13.29
N ALA A 126 -2.71 -15.03 -13.78
CA ALA A 126 -3.45 -14.32 -14.82
C ALA A 126 -3.50 -15.11 -16.14
N ALA A 127 -2.39 -15.67 -16.59
CA ALA A 127 -2.32 -16.44 -17.83
C ALA A 127 -3.22 -17.68 -17.79
N ILE A 128 -3.19 -18.43 -16.68
CA ILE A 128 -4.06 -19.57 -16.45
C ILE A 128 -5.54 -19.12 -16.38
N GLY A 129 -5.83 -18.05 -15.64
CA GLY A 129 -7.17 -17.51 -15.52
C GLY A 129 -7.76 -17.04 -16.84
N LEU A 130 -6.97 -16.35 -17.67
CA LEU A 130 -7.38 -15.91 -19.01
C LEU A 130 -7.64 -17.09 -19.93
N ASN A 131 -6.81 -18.13 -19.87
CA ASN A 131 -6.93 -19.31 -20.72
C ASN A 131 -8.13 -20.20 -20.34
N SER A 132 -8.51 -20.23 -19.07
CA SER A 132 -9.58 -21.10 -18.55
C SER A 132 -10.92 -20.40 -18.31
N ASP A 133 -11.11 -19.18 -18.84
CA ASP A 133 -12.29 -18.32 -18.54
C ASP A 133 -12.54 -18.09 -17.04
N GLY A 134 -11.47 -18.15 -16.24
CA GLY A 134 -11.52 -18.05 -14.80
C GLY A 134 -11.46 -16.62 -14.29
N ILE A 135 -12.55 -15.84 -14.35
CA ILE A 135 -12.62 -14.44 -13.91
C ILE A 135 -12.08 -14.26 -12.49
N ALA A 136 -12.43 -15.18 -11.57
CA ALA A 136 -11.96 -15.12 -10.18
C ALA A 136 -10.44 -15.25 -10.07
N ALA A 137 -9.81 -16.10 -10.90
CA ALA A 137 -8.36 -16.23 -10.95
C ALA A 137 -7.70 -14.98 -11.51
N VAL A 138 -8.28 -14.37 -12.56
CA VAL A 138 -7.79 -13.11 -13.12
C VAL A 138 -7.84 -11.99 -12.08
N ILE A 139 -8.95 -11.85 -11.34
CA ILE A 139 -9.07 -10.88 -10.24
C ILE A 139 -8.06 -11.19 -9.13
N GLY A 140 -7.88 -12.45 -8.75
CA GLY A 140 -6.87 -12.86 -7.78
C GLY A 140 -5.45 -12.48 -8.20
N ALA A 141 -5.12 -12.65 -9.48
CA ALA A 141 -3.84 -12.21 -10.04
C ALA A 141 -3.63 -10.69 -9.91
N MET A 142 -4.67 -9.90 -10.15
CA MET A 142 -4.62 -8.43 -10.00
C MET A 142 -4.37 -8.00 -8.55
N VAL A 143 -4.90 -8.74 -7.56
CA VAL A 143 -4.66 -8.48 -6.13
C VAL A 143 -3.19 -8.71 -5.76
N ILE A 144 -2.58 -9.72 -6.36
CA ILE A 144 -1.18 -10.10 -6.10
C ILE A 144 -0.20 -9.13 -6.79
N ALA A 145 -0.58 -8.56 -7.94
CA ALA A 145 0.31 -7.75 -8.77
C ALA A 145 0.74 -6.44 -8.07
N PRO A 146 2.06 -6.17 -7.89
CA PRO A 146 2.55 -5.02 -7.13
C PRO A 146 2.67 -3.76 -8.02
N LEU A 147 1.70 -3.51 -8.91
CA LEU A 147 1.78 -2.43 -9.91
C LEU A 147 1.38 -1.06 -9.37
N LEU A 148 0.68 -0.98 -8.23
CA LEU A 148 0.22 0.27 -7.65
C LEU A 148 1.38 1.21 -7.32
N GLY A 149 2.41 0.71 -6.64
CA GLY A 149 3.56 1.51 -6.21
C GLY A 149 4.26 2.24 -7.36
N PRO A 150 4.69 1.54 -8.42
CA PRO A 150 5.29 2.20 -9.59
C PRO A 150 4.38 3.19 -10.30
N VAL A 151 3.07 2.90 -10.43
CA VAL A 151 2.11 3.82 -11.08
C VAL A 151 1.93 5.09 -10.24
N LEU A 152 1.80 4.96 -8.92
CA LEU A 152 1.73 6.11 -8.03
C LEU A 152 3.03 6.89 -8.01
N GLY A 153 4.19 6.20 -8.00
CA GLY A 153 5.50 6.83 -8.07
C GLY A 153 5.68 7.62 -9.36
N PHE A 154 5.20 7.11 -10.48
CA PHE A 154 5.19 7.83 -11.76
C PHE A 154 4.32 9.09 -11.69
N SER A 155 3.07 8.94 -11.25
CA SER A 155 2.12 10.05 -11.15
C SER A 155 2.60 11.15 -10.21
N MET A 156 3.11 10.77 -9.04
CA MET A 156 3.61 11.70 -8.04
C MET A 156 4.91 12.38 -8.49
N GLY A 157 5.83 11.62 -9.11
CA GLY A 157 7.05 12.17 -9.70
C GLY A 157 6.76 13.19 -10.78
N ALA A 158 5.76 12.92 -11.64
CA ALA A 158 5.31 13.86 -12.66
C ALA A 158 4.66 15.12 -12.06
N ALA A 159 3.78 14.95 -11.06
CA ALA A 159 3.07 16.06 -10.41
C ALA A 159 4.00 16.99 -9.61
N LEU A 160 5.04 16.43 -8.98
CA LEU A 160 5.99 17.17 -8.16
C LEU A 160 7.23 17.66 -8.93
N GLY A 161 7.39 17.26 -10.21
CA GLY A 161 8.60 17.54 -10.99
C GLY A 161 9.83 16.77 -10.46
N ASP A 162 9.64 15.68 -9.70
CA ASP A 162 10.73 14.85 -9.20
C ASP A 162 11.16 13.84 -10.28
N PHE A 163 12.11 14.24 -11.12
CA PHE A 163 12.66 13.39 -12.18
C PHE A 163 13.33 12.11 -11.66
N LYS A 164 13.82 12.10 -10.43
CA LYS A 164 14.47 10.92 -9.85
C LYS A 164 13.43 9.85 -9.51
N LEU A 165 12.34 10.25 -8.85
CA LEU A 165 11.20 9.37 -8.56
C LEU A 165 10.53 8.92 -9.86
N LEU A 166 10.28 9.84 -10.79
CA LEU A 166 9.68 9.56 -12.10
C LEU A 166 10.47 8.51 -12.87
N LYS A 167 11.78 8.70 -13.00
CA LYS A 167 12.67 7.74 -13.70
C LYS A 167 12.67 6.37 -13.01
N ARG A 168 12.77 6.34 -11.68
CA ARG A 168 12.75 5.07 -10.92
C ARG A 168 11.44 4.33 -11.14
N ALA A 169 10.32 5.00 -10.97
CA ALA A 169 8.99 4.43 -11.14
C ALA A 169 8.76 3.92 -12.57
N SER A 170 9.19 4.69 -13.59
CA SER A 170 9.11 4.27 -15.00
C SER A 170 9.92 3.02 -15.27
N VAL A 171 11.15 2.93 -14.75
CA VAL A 171 11.99 1.74 -14.91
C VAL A 171 11.36 0.53 -14.24
N THR A 172 10.84 0.69 -13.02
CA THR A 172 10.18 -0.40 -12.29
C THR A 172 8.92 -0.87 -13.03
N LEU A 173 8.09 0.06 -13.51
CA LEU A 173 6.88 -0.25 -14.26
C LEU A 173 7.21 -0.98 -15.58
N ALA A 174 8.14 -0.44 -16.37
CA ALA A 174 8.58 -1.05 -17.62
C ALA A 174 9.19 -2.45 -17.40
N SER A 175 9.99 -2.60 -16.34
CA SER A 175 10.56 -3.90 -15.96
C SER A 175 9.45 -4.88 -15.56
N GLY A 176 8.47 -4.44 -14.77
CA GLY A 176 7.32 -5.28 -14.39
C GLY A 176 6.51 -5.75 -15.59
N ILE A 177 6.17 -4.85 -16.50
CA ILE A 177 5.48 -5.19 -17.76
C ILE A 177 6.34 -6.13 -18.61
N GLY A 178 7.63 -5.86 -18.76
CA GLY A 178 8.55 -6.71 -19.52
C GLY A 178 8.66 -8.13 -18.96
N ILE A 179 8.74 -8.26 -17.63
CA ILE A 179 8.76 -9.56 -16.94
C ILE A 179 7.43 -10.29 -17.14
N ALA A 180 6.29 -9.60 -17.03
CA ALA A 180 4.98 -10.19 -17.25
C ALA A 180 4.83 -10.68 -18.70
N LEU A 181 5.23 -9.91 -19.69
CA LEU A 181 5.24 -10.29 -21.09
C LEU A 181 6.10 -11.52 -21.35
N LEU A 182 7.33 -11.53 -20.83
CA LEU A 182 8.26 -12.65 -21.00
C LEU A 182 7.71 -13.91 -20.32
N CYS A 183 7.19 -13.79 -19.12
CA CYS A 183 6.60 -14.90 -18.39
C CYS A 183 5.39 -15.48 -19.13
N ALA A 184 4.46 -14.64 -19.59
CA ALA A 184 3.29 -15.08 -20.36
C ALA A 184 3.69 -15.69 -21.71
N TRP A 185 4.70 -15.13 -22.39
CA TRP A 185 5.26 -15.70 -23.61
C TRP A 185 5.84 -17.10 -23.36
N LEU A 186 6.63 -17.29 -22.30
CA LEU A 186 7.15 -18.62 -21.94
C LEU A 186 6.04 -19.60 -21.59
N LEU A 187 5.00 -19.15 -20.89
CA LEU A 187 3.85 -19.99 -20.55
C LEU A 187 3.07 -20.45 -21.79
N SER A 188 3.06 -19.69 -22.86
CA SER A 188 2.38 -20.08 -24.11
C SER A 188 2.95 -21.36 -24.76
N PHE A 189 4.20 -21.73 -24.45
CA PHE A 189 4.79 -22.99 -24.92
C PHE A 189 4.40 -24.20 -24.06
N VAL A 190 3.95 -23.95 -22.83
CA VAL A 190 3.58 -25.00 -21.87
C VAL A 190 2.06 -25.19 -21.83
N LEU A 191 1.31 -24.10 -21.94
CA LEU A 191 -0.15 -24.11 -21.89
C LEU A 191 -0.73 -24.34 -23.29
N GLN A 192 -1.75 -25.17 -23.38
CA GLN A 192 -2.60 -25.24 -24.58
C GLN A 192 -3.52 -23.99 -24.54
N ILE A 193 -3.22 -22.99 -25.38
CA ILE A 193 -3.96 -21.74 -25.37
C ILE A 193 -5.29 -21.92 -26.11
N ASP A 194 -6.39 -21.72 -25.37
CA ASP A 194 -7.73 -21.74 -25.94
C ASP A 194 -8.11 -20.34 -26.44
N LEU A 195 -8.09 -20.18 -27.77
CA LEU A 195 -8.51 -18.94 -28.42
C LEU A 195 -10.04 -18.73 -28.39
N GLN A 196 -10.81 -19.67 -27.87
CA GLN A 196 -12.25 -19.50 -27.67
C GLN A 196 -12.57 -18.93 -26.27
N SER A 197 -11.58 -18.82 -25.39
CA SER A 197 -11.73 -18.18 -24.07
C SER A 197 -12.22 -16.76 -24.22
N ARG A 198 -13.35 -16.45 -23.56
CA ARG A 198 -13.95 -15.11 -23.57
C ARG A 198 -13.08 -14.10 -22.84
N GLU A 199 -12.49 -14.50 -21.73
CA GLU A 199 -11.60 -13.66 -20.93
C GLU A 199 -10.34 -13.28 -21.70
N LEU A 200 -9.73 -14.23 -22.42
CA LEU A 200 -8.56 -13.97 -23.23
C LEU A 200 -8.90 -13.06 -24.42
N MET A 201 -9.98 -13.34 -25.15
CA MET A 201 -10.39 -12.57 -26.32
C MET A 201 -10.85 -11.18 -25.99
N SER A 202 -11.50 -10.97 -24.83
CA SER A 202 -11.93 -9.64 -24.37
C SER A 202 -10.73 -8.68 -24.20
N ARG A 203 -9.51 -9.19 -23.96
CA ARG A 203 -8.29 -8.41 -23.85
C ARG A 203 -7.66 -8.03 -25.21
N ALA A 204 -8.27 -8.46 -26.30
CA ALA A 204 -7.92 -8.02 -27.66
C ALA A 204 -9.01 -7.10 -28.27
N GLU A 205 -10.08 -6.79 -27.57
CA GLU A 205 -11.13 -5.88 -27.99
C GLU A 205 -10.85 -4.47 -27.50
N VAL A 206 -10.43 -3.59 -28.42
CA VAL A 206 -10.24 -2.17 -28.11
C VAL A 206 -11.59 -1.47 -28.12
N ARG A 207 -12.09 -1.06 -26.95
CA ARG A 207 -13.39 -0.41 -26.77
C ARG A 207 -13.22 0.94 -26.06
N LEU A 208 -14.05 1.93 -26.42
CA LEU A 208 -14.01 3.26 -25.81
C LEU A 208 -14.47 3.27 -24.34
N ASP A 209 -15.31 2.30 -23.93
CA ASP A 209 -15.72 2.11 -22.54
C ASP A 209 -14.52 1.77 -21.62
N GLY A 210 -13.47 1.14 -22.14
CA GLY A 210 -12.20 0.93 -21.42
C GLY A 210 -11.53 2.25 -20.98
N LEU A 211 -11.58 3.30 -21.80
CA LEU A 211 -11.04 4.61 -21.44
C LEU A 211 -11.83 5.25 -20.31
N ALA A 212 -13.17 5.19 -20.35
CA ALA A 212 -14.02 5.71 -19.28
C ALA A 212 -13.77 4.95 -17.96
N LEU A 213 -13.61 3.62 -18.04
CA LEU A 213 -13.27 2.79 -16.88
C LEU A 213 -11.91 3.17 -16.29
N ALA A 214 -10.89 3.37 -17.12
CA ALA A 214 -9.55 3.77 -16.68
C ALA A 214 -9.56 5.14 -15.99
N MET A 215 -10.31 6.12 -16.53
CA MET A 215 -10.46 7.44 -15.91
C MET A 215 -11.18 7.36 -14.55
N ALA A 216 -12.27 6.59 -14.48
CA ALA A 216 -13.02 6.40 -13.22
C ALA A 216 -12.16 5.69 -12.17
N ALA A 217 -11.41 4.63 -12.55
CA ALA A 217 -10.51 3.91 -11.67
C ALA A 217 -9.36 4.79 -11.18
N GLY A 218 -8.75 5.60 -12.06
CA GLY A 218 -7.70 6.55 -11.69
C GLY A 218 -8.20 7.64 -10.73
N GLY A 219 -9.39 8.19 -10.97
CA GLY A 219 -10.04 9.14 -10.06
C GLY A 219 -10.34 8.54 -8.68
N ALA A 220 -10.87 7.31 -8.65
CA ALA A 220 -11.12 6.58 -7.40
C ALA A 220 -9.81 6.31 -6.64
N ALA A 221 -8.75 5.93 -7.35
CA ALA A 221 -7.42 5.73 -6.78
C ALA A 221 -6.88 7.01 -6.11
N ALA A 222 -6.96 8.15 -6.81
CA ALA A 222 -6.51 9.43 -6.28
C ALA A 222 -7.30 9.85 -5.03
N LEU A 223 -8.63 9.68 -5.04
CA LEU A 223 -9.49 9.98 -3.88
C LEU A 223 -9.19 9.07 -2.68
N SER A 224 -8.93 7.78 -2.91
CA SER A 224 -8.60 6.84 -1.84
C SER A 224 -7.28 7.19 -1.17
N LEU A 225 -6.29 7.61 -1.95
CA LEU A 225 -4.99 8.05 -1.42
C LEU A 225 -5.10 9.30 -0.56
N THR A 226 -5.88 10.31 -1.02
CA THR A 226 -6.06 11.56 -0.26
C THR A 226 -6.80 11.35 1.07
N ARG A 227 -7.58 10.27 1.17
CA ARG A 227 -8.29 9.89 2.40
C ARG A 227 -7.52 8.93 3.30
N GLY A 228 -6.25 8.64 2.97
CA GLY A 228 -5.43 7.70 3.74
C GLY A 228 -5.90 6.23 3.65
N GLN A 229 -6.83 5.94 2.74
CA GLN A 229 -7.30 4.59 2.48
C GLN A 229 -6.44 3.95 1.39
N ALA A 230 -5.15 3.73 1.68
CA ALA A 230 -4.29 2.92 0.83
C ALA A 230 -4.79 1.49 0.88
N SER A 231 -5.63 1.11 -0.07
CA SER A 231 -6.26 -0.19 -0.03
C SER A 231 -5.77 -1.08 -1.18
N ALA A 232 -5.73 -2.38 -0.90
CA ALA A 232 -5.55 -3.40 -1.90
C ALA A 232 -6.53 -3.23 -3.09
N LEU A 233 -7.72 -2.65 -2.85
CA LEU A 233 -8.74 -2.37 -3.87
C LEU A 233 -8.24 -1.39 -4.93
N VAL A 234 -7.51 -0.34 -4.54
CA VAL A 234 -6.90 0.62 -5.49
C VAL A 234 -5.83 -0.09 -6.32
N GLY A 235 -5.02 -0.95 -5.69
CA GLY A 235 -4.03 -1.78 -6.38
C GLY A 235 -4.66 -2.67 -7.43
N VAL A 236 -5.79 -3.30 -7.12
CA VAL A 236 -6.56 -4.14 -8.06
C VAL A 236 -7.05 -3.32 -9.25
N MET A 237 -7.57 -2.11 -9.05
CA MET A 237 -8.05 -1.25 -10.15
C MET A 237 -6.93 -0.87 -11.13
N VAL A 238 -5.74 -0.54 -10.60
CA VAL A 238 -4.56 -0.24 -11.42
C VAL A 238 -4.05 -1.49 -12.13
N ALA A 239 -3.95 -2.62 -11.42
CA ALA A 239 -3.50 -3.88 -12.00
C ALA A 239 -4.48 -4.41 -13.06
N ALA A 240 -5.79 -4.13 -12.93
CA ALA A 240 -6.80 -4.51 -13.91
C ALA A 240 -6.55 -3.91 -15.29
N ALA A 241 -5.98 -2.70 -15.33
CA ALA A 241 -5.66 -2.03 -16.59
C ALA A 241 -4.39 -2.57 -17.26
N LEU A 242 -3.44 -3.11 -16.49
CA LEU A 242 -2.10 -3.44 -17.00
C LEU A 242 -1.83 -4.95 -17.10
N LEU A 243 -2.14 -5.71 -16.04
CA LEU A 243 -1.71 -7.11 -15.96
C LEU A 243 -2.43 -8.02 -16.95
N PRO A 244 -3.77 -8.04 -17.08
CA PRO A 244 -4.45 -8.94 -18.02
C PRO A 244 -4.14 -8.63 -19.49
N PRO A 245 -4.13 -7.37 -19.97
CA PRO A 245 -3.70 -7.08 -21.33
C PRO A 245 -2.24 -7.47 -21.58
N GLY A 246 -1.34 -7.23 -20.59
CA GLY A 246 0.06 -7.64 -20.69
C GLY A 246 0.23 -9.15 -20.78
N ALA A 247 -0.47 -9.92 -19.94
CA ALA A 247 -0.46 -11.37 -20.01
C ALA A 247 -1.04 -11.89 -21.33
N ALA A 248 -2.17 -11.35 -21.79
CA ALA A 248 -2.78 -11.70 -23.06
C ALA A 248 -1.86 -11.42 -24.24
N LEU A 249 -1.19 -10.24 -24.26
CA LEU A 249 -0.19 -9.90 -25.28
C LEU A 249 0.92 -10.95 -25.34
N GLY A 250 1.49 -11.35 -24.20
CA GLY A 250 2.52 -12.38 -24.14
C GLY A 250 2.04 -13.73 -24.67
N LEU A 251 0.82 -14.17 -24.32
CA LEU A 251 0.21 -15.41 -24.82
C LEU A 251 -0.03 -15.36 -26.33
N PHE A 252 -0.56 -14.23 -26.87
CA PHE A 252 -0.81 -14.09 -28.29
C PHE A 252 0.48 -14.05 -29.13
N VAL A 253 1.54 -13.41 -28.62
CA VAL A 253 2.87 -13.42 -29.25
C VAL A 253 3.41 -14.84 -29.32
N GLY A 254 3.30 -15.62 -28.25
CA GLY A 254 3.81 -16.97 -28.21
C GLY A 254 3.04 -17.96 -29.09
N THR A 255 1.77 -17.70 -29.35
CA THR A 255 0.94 -18.51 -30.27
C THR A 255 0.97 -18.01 -31.72
N GLY A 256 1.73 -16.94 -32.01
CA GLY A 256 1.88 -16.39 -33.37
C GLY A 256 0.70 -15.54 -33.85
N HIS A 257 -0.23 -15.16 -32.99
CA HIS A 257 -1.42 -14.37 -33.34
C HIS A 257 -1.12 -12.85 -33.22
N TRP A 258 -0.27 -12.35 -34.12
CA TRP A 258 0.25 -10.97 -34.09
C TRP A 258 -0.82 -9.88 -34.10
N THR A 259 -1.94 -10.10 -34.80
CA THR A 259 -3.04 -9.12 -34.85
C THR A 259 -3.73 -8.97 -33.49
N LEU A 260 -3.95 -10.08 -32.77
CA LEU A 260 -4.50 -10.07 -31.42
C LEU A 260 -3.49 -9.50 -30.42
N ALA A 261 -2.21 -9.85 -30.59
CA ALA A 261 -1.13 -9.31 -29.79
C ALA A 261 -1.06 -7.76 -29.90
N MET A 262 -1.10 -7.21 -31.13
CA MET A 262 -1.12 -5.75 -31.30
C MET A 262 -2.33 -5.08 -30.65
N ARG A 263 -3.52 -5.69 -30.75
CA ARG A 263 -4.73 -5.15 -30.10
C ARG A 263 -4.62 -5.19 -28.59
N ALA A 264 -4.12 -6.27 -28.00
CA ALA A 264 -3.87 -6.35 -26.57
C ALA A 264 -2.81 -5.32 -26.11
N GLY A 265 -1.77 -5.10 -26.94
CA GLY A 265 -0.76 -4.08 -26.69
C GLY A 265 -1.28 -2.64 -26.74
N LEU A 266 -2.33 -2.36 -27.50
CA LEU A 266 -2.99 -1.04 -27.52
C LEU A 266 -3.80 -0.75 -26.25
N LEU A 267 -4.13 -1.78 -25.45
CA LEU A 267 -4.83 -1.64 -24.17
C LEU A 267 -3.86 -1.44 -23.00
N LEU A 268 -2.57 -1.57 -23.20
CA LEU A 268 -1.50 -1.42 -22.21
C LEU A 268 -0.99 0.02 -22.19
#